data_800074c496aca47bce535788ba599c9e
#
_entry.id   800074c496aca47bce535788ba599c9e
#
_cell.length_a   1.000
_cell.length_b   1.000
_cell.length_c   1.000
_cell.angle_alpha   90.00
_cell.angle_beta   90.00
_cell.angle_gamma   90.00
#
_symmetry.space_group_name_H-M   'P 1'
#
loop_
_entity.id
_entity.type
_entity.pdbx_description
1 polymer ?
#
loop_
_entity_poly.entity_id
_entity_poly.type
_entity_poly.pdbx_seq_one_letter_code
_entity_poly.pdbx_strand_id
1 'polypeptide(L)'
;MQAKLLISQKIEKELAVMSPMLRKEIKEIRCGANEAKVLFWNGSTIEAVVSGDGSRGYRANILICDEFRLIEKDVLDKVMRPMLASPRMPKFMFKDKYKDYPVEQNKEVYLTSAWYKSHYAFDKFKAFTKNMCLGKKTFVCDLPYTVAVENGLLTKERVEAIRSEDDMNEVSFAMEMSGIWYGESDSAFFKSNDVNPCRTLRKPFYPPTDIEYINSKDKRKKSSLPKQDGEIRILGVDIAVASGKQNDNSVFALLRILPNGGEYQRQLVHMETYNGMKPEDQAIRIKQLFEDFEGDYIALDRSGVGASVWNEIQKANYDVVRDKEYPSYTAINEDATVDKISSRGALPVVYTIANPSATFNSNIATELLGAFLGKKLRMLISDIEAKNELVGTNNFAKKSPTEQAYILRPYVQTTALVNELINLEYQIVSSNVKISEKGSARKDRYSALAYANYYAHLIEQEENKKRKMGNDEVFALW
;
A
#
# COMPACT_ATOMS: atom_id res chain seq x y z
N MET A 1 -6.33 20.64 -15.62
CA MET A 1 -5.31 20.65 -16.70
C MET A 1 -5.47 19.46 -17.65
N GLN A 2 -5.64 18.23 -17.16
CA GLN A 2 -5.79 17.01 -17.99
C GLN A 2 -6.99 17.04 -18.96
N ALA A 3 -8.17 17.50 -18.52
CA ALA A 3 -9.35 17.58 -19.38
C ALA A 3 -9.13 18.41 -20.66
N LYS A 4 -8.28 19.43 -20.61
CA LYS A 4 -7.94 20.24 -21.80
C LYS A 4 -7.08 19.49 -22.81
N LEU A 5 -6.24 18.55 -22.35
CA LEU A 5 -5.38 17.75 -23.22
C LEU A 5 -6.21 16.87 -24.16
N LEU A 6 -7.40 16.44 -23.73
CA LEU A 6 -8.33 15.70 -24.57
C LEU A 6 -8.68 16.50 -25.83
N ILE A 7 -8.96 17.79 -25.69
CA ILE A 7 -9.30 18.66 -26.83
C ILE A 7 -8.05 19.02 -27.63
N SER A 8 -6.99 19.54 -26.97
CA SER A 8 -5.83 20.10 -27.66
C SER A 8 -4.90 19.05 -28.26
N GLN A 9 -4.75 17.89 -27.62
CA GLN A 9 -3.87 16.84 -28.14
C GLN A 9 -4.65 15.77 -28.90
N LYS A 10 -5.64 15.16 -28.26
CA LYS A 10 -6.34 14.04 -28.87
C LYS A 10 -7.24 14.43 -30.03
N ILE A 11 -8.03 15.49 -29.91
CA ILE A 11 -8.94 15.91 -30.98
C ILE A 11 -8.21 16.75 -32.03
N GLU A 12 -7.54 17.83 -31.60
CA GLU A 12 -6.95 18.79 -32.53
C GLU A 12 -5.72 18.25 -33.26
N LYS A 13 -4.74 17.69 -32.52
CA LYS A 13 -3.45 17.29 -33.08
C LYS A 13 -3.41 15.86 -33.60
N GLU A 14 -4.20 14.94 -33.01
CA GLU A 14 -4.22 13.55 -33.44
C GLU A 14 -5.42 13.23 -34.33
N LEU A 15 -6.64 13.20 -33.80
CA LEU A 15 -7.82 12.74 -34.54
C LEU A 15 -8.17 13.59 -35.76
N ALA A 16 -8.12 14.92 -35.60
CA ALA A 16 -8.43 15.81 -36.73
C ALA A 16 -7.37 15.78 -37.84
N VAL A 17 -6.12 15.44 -37.50
CA VAL A 17 -5.03 15.26 -38.48
C VAL A 17 -5.14 13.90 -39.16
N MET A 18 -5.39 12.84 -38.39
CA MET A 18 -5.48 11.47 -38.92
C MET A 18 -6.77 11.20 -39.70
N SER A 19 -7.84 11.96 -39.44
CA SER A 19 -9.14 11.82 -40.11
C SER A 19 -9.55 13.10 -40.81
N PRO A 20 -9.26 13.23 -42.14
CA PRO A 20 -9.69 14.40 -42.94
C PRO A 20 -11.20 14.61 -42.93
N MET A 21 -12.00 13.54 -42.83
CA MET A 21 -13.46 13.60 -42.75
C MET A 21 -13.90 14.28 -41.44
N LEU A 22 -13.34 13.86 -40.31
CA LEU A 22 -13.62 14.51 -39.03
C LEU A 22 -13.20 15.98 -39.04
N ARG A 23 -12.05 16.30 -39.62
CA ARG A 23 -11.57 17.69 -39.76
C ARG A 23 -12.55 18.56 -40.50
N LYS A 24 -13.21 18.05 -41.52
CA LYS A 24 -14.23 18.81 -42.28
C LYS A 24 -15.49 19.09 -41.46
N GLU A 25 -15.87 18.23 -40.56
CA GLU A 25 -17.00 18.43 -39.66
C GLU A 25 -16.74 19.49 -38.56
N ILE A 26 -15.48 19.70 -38.19
CA ILE A 26 -15.08 20.64 -37.15
C ILE A 26 -15.08 22.06 -37.72
N LYS A 27 -15.94 22.92 -37.15
CA LYS A 27 -16.01 24.36 -37.46
C LYS A 27 -14.90 25.14 -36.78
N GLU A 28 -14.70 24.89 -35.48
CA GLU A 28 -13.77 25.66 -34.66
C GLU A 28 -13.33 24.82 -33.45
N ILE A 29 -12.07 24.97 -33.05
CA ILE A 29 -11.51 24.41 -31.79
C ILE A 29 -11.00 25.57 -30.94
N ARG A 30 -11.47 25.68 -29.70
CA ARG A 30 -11.04 26.67 -28.72
C ARG A 30 -10.38 25.95 -27.57
N CYS A 31 -9.13 26.27 -27.29
CA CYS A 31 -8.38 25.73 -26.19
C CYS A 31 -7.56 26.82 -25.51
N GLY A 32 -8.17 27.51 -24.55
CA GLY A 32 -7.60 28.60 -23.79
C GLY A 32 -7.44 28.33 -22.30
N ALA A 33 -7.13 29.38 -21.54
CA ALA A 33 -6.97 29.26 -20.08
C ALA A 33 -8.22 28.74 -19.38
N ASN A 34 -9.40 29.18 -19.78
CA ASN A 34 -10.68 28.89 -19.13
C ASN A 34 -11.68 28.09 -20.00
N GLU A 35 -11.32 27.76 -21.23
CA GLU A 35 -12.20 27.07 -22.17
C GLU A 35 -11.45 25.96 -22.90
N ALA A 36 -12.11 24.82 -23.09
CA ALA A 36 -11.63 23.74 -23.94
C ALA A 36 -12.86 23.13 -24.67
N LYS A 37 -13.05 23.51 -25.94
CA LYS A 37 -14.28 23.24 -26.67
C LYS A 37 -14.02 22.99 -28.16
N VAL A 38 -14.77 22.03 -28.72
CA VAL A 38 -14.87 21.79 -30.15
C VAL A 38 -16.29 22.17 -30.59
N LEU A 39 -16.41 22.97 -31.64
CA LEU A 39 -17.67 23.34 -32.27
C LEU A 39 -17.73 22.65 -33.64
N PHE A 40 -18.81 21.97 -33.93
CA PHE A 40 -19.08 21.34 -35.22
C PHE A 40 -20.00 22.21 -36.09
N TRP A 41 -19.95 22.05 -37.41
CA TRP A 41 -20.80 22.77 -38.35
C TRP A 41 -22.30 22.56 -38.12
N ASN A 42 -22.70 21.41 -37.62
CA ASN A 42 -24.09 21.09 -37.29
C ASN A 42 -24.57 21.74 -35.97
N GLY A 43 -23.71 22.47 -35.28
CA GLY A 43 -23.98 23.15 -34.00
C GLY A 43 -23.76 22.27 -32.77
N SER A 44 -23.34 21.00 -32.93
CA SER A 44 -22.94 20.16 -31.79
C SER A 44 -21.64 20.67 -31.19
N THR A 45 -21.43 20.37 -29.90
CA THR A 45 -20.20 20.76 -29.20
C THR A 45 -19.68 19.60 -28.35
N ILE A 46 -18.33 19.53 -28.23
CA ILE A 46 -17.66 18.76 -27.20
C ILE A 46 -16.95 19.76 -26.30
N GLU A 47 -17.18 19.69 -25.01
CA GLU A 47 -16.62 20.64 -24.05
C GLU A 47 -16.01 19.87 -22.86
N ALA A 48 -14.73 20.14 -22.57
CA ALA A 48 -14.04 19.55 -21.44
C ALA A 48 -14.14 20.48 -20.23
N VAL A 49 -14.75 19.97 -19.16
CA VAL A 49 -14.96 20.70 -17.92
C VAL A 49 -14.24 20.03 -16.76
N VAL A 50 -13.82 20.80 -15.78
CA VAL A 50 -13.20 20.26 -14.56
C VAL A 50 -14.30 19.85 -13.60
N SER A 51 -14.13 18.69 -12.93
CA SER A 51 -15.06 18.25 -11.89
C SER A 51 -14.95 19.15 -10.66
N GLY A 52 -16.01 19.93 -10.37
CA GLY A 52 -16.05 20.83 -9.23
C GLY A 52 -17.24 21.78 -9.27
N ASP A 53 -17.42 22.54 -8.21
CA ASP A 53 -18.54 23.52 -8.08
C ASP A 53 -18.55 24.59 -9.17
N GLY A 54 -17.38 24.95 -9.71
CA GLY A 54 -17.26 25.89 -10.83
C GLY A 54 -17.90 25.41 -12.14
N SER A 55 -18.28 24.14 -12.23
CA SER A 55 -18.96 23.56 -13.40
C SER A 55 -20.49 23.63 -13.31
N ARG A 56 -21.05 24.28 -12.28
CA ARG A 56 -22.49 24.54 -12.19
C ARG A 56 -22.97 25.42 -13.35
N GLY A 57 -24.09 25.05 -13.93
CA GLY A 57 -24.68 25.83 -15.03
C GLY A 57 -24.44 25.27 -16.43
N TYR A 58 -23.46 24.38 -16.62
CA TYR A 58 -23.31 23.68 -17.90
C TYR A 58 -24.53 22.82 -18.21
N ARG A 59 -24.77 22.58 -19.50
CA ARG A 59 -25.82 21.70 -20.01
C ARG A 59 -25.24 20.76 -21.04
N ALA A 60 -25.62 19.50 -20.97
CA ALA A 60 -25.14 18.46 -21.87
C ALA A 60 -26.27 17.45 -22.19
N ASN A 61 -26.15 16.74 -23.29
CA ASN A 61 -26.96 15.60 -23.62
C ASN A 61 -26.22 14.28 -23.39
N ILE A 62 -24.91 14.32 -23.40
CA ILE A 62 -24.03 13.20 -23.07
C ILE A 62 -23.02 13.73 -22.05
N LEU A 63 -22.93 13.08 -20.91
CA LEU A 63 -21.92 13.30 -19.88
C LEU A 63 -20.95 12.14 -19.90
N ILE A 64 -19.66 12.42 -20.11
CA ILE A 64 -18.58 11.44 -20.04
C ILE A 64 -17.72 11.82 -18.84
N CYS A 65 -17.69 10.94 -17.83
CA CYS A 65 -16.84 11.09 -16.65
C CYS A 65 -15.65 10.15 -16.77
N ASP A 66 -14.50 10.71 -17.08
CA ASP A 66 -13.25 9.98 -17.12
C ASP A 66 -12.66 9.90 -15.71
N GLU A 67 -12.07 8.75 -15.36
CA GLU A 67 -11.59 8.43 -14.00
C GLU A 67 -12.61 8.81 -12.92
N PHE A 68 -13.89 8.41 -13.11
CA PHE A 68 -14.97 8.89 -12.24
C PHE A 68 -14.79 8.49 -10.77
N ARG A 69 -13.97 7.48 -10.46
CA ARG A 69 -13.59 7.14 -9.08
C ARG A 69 -12.89 8.29 -8.34
N LEU A 70 -12.23 9.19 -9.06
CA LEU A 70 -11.53 10.35 -8.49
C LEU A 70 -12.46 11.55 -8.28
N ILE A 71 -13.69 11.51 -8.81
CA ILE A 71 -14.68 12.57 -8.65
C ILE A 71 -15.40 12.36 -7.30
N GLU A 72 -15.52 13.40 -6.50
CA GLU A 72 -16.30 13.31 -5.27
C GLU A 72 -17.77 12.99 -5.58
N LYS A 73 -18.35 12.07 -4.84
CA LYS A 73 -19.74 11.63 -5.04
C LYS A 73 -20.73 12.79 -5.07
N ASP A 74 -20.57 13.76 -4.16
CA ASP A 74 -21.44 14.92 -4.07
C ASP A 74 -21.32 15.84 -5.29
N VAL A 75 -20.12 16.00 -5.84
CA VAL A 75 -19.90 16.76 -7.07
C VAL A 75 -20.56 16.04 -8.24
N LEU A 76 -20.38 14.72 -8.35
CA LEU A 76 -21.01 13.92 -9.39
C LEU A 76 -22.53 14.04 -9.34
N ASP A 77 -23.14 13.81 -8.18
CA ASP A 77 -24.61 13.74 -8.03
C ASP A 77 -25.28 15.13 -8.03
N LYS A 78 -24.65 16.17 -7.43
CA LYS A 78 -25.26 17.50 -7.24
C LYS A 78 -24.84 18.54 -8.26
N VAL A 79 -23.73 18.33 -8.98
CA VAL A 79 -23.21 19.30 -9.95
C VAL A 79 -23.23 18.72 -11.37
N MET A 80 -22.62 17.55 -11.60
CA MET A 80 -22.42 17.06 -12.96
C MET A 80 -23.68 16.40 -13.55
N ARG A 81 -24.35 15.50 -12.82
CA ARG A 81 -25.58 14.85 -13.31
C ARG A 81 -26.72 15.81 -13.62
N PRO A 82 -26.95 16.90 -12.86
CA PRO A 82 -27.93 17.93 -13.22
C PRO A 82 -27.67 18.63 -14.57
N MET A 83 -26.47 18.56 -15.15
CA MET A 83 -26.20 19.05 -16.51
C MET A 83 -27.06 18.37 -17.57
N LEU A 84 -27.51 17.14 -17.29
CA LEU A 84 -28.34 16.32 -18.16
C LEU A 84 -29.86 16.56 -17.99
N ALA A 85 -30.28 17.59 -17.25
CA ALA A 85 -31.70 17.81 -16.94
C ALA A 85 -32.56 18.14 -18.17
N SER A 86 -31.96 18.70 -19.24
CA SER A 86 -32.70 19.11 -20.43
C SER A 86 -32.57 18.07 -21.53
N PRO A 87 -33.68 17.53 -22.07
CA PRO A 87 -33.62 16.57 -23.17
C PRO A 87 -33.13 17.24 -24.45
N ARG A 88 -32.60 16.43 -25.36
CA ARG A 88 -32.22 16.91 -26.68
C ARG A 88 -33.47 17.13 -27.54
N MET A 89 -33.65 18.35 -27.98
CA MET A 89 -34.78 18.77 -28.85
C MET A 89 -34.26 19.37 -30.17
N PRO A 90 -33.86 18.54 -31.11
CA PRO A 90 -33.36 19.03 -32.40
C PRO A 90 -34.46 19.71 -33.19
N LYS A 91 -34.11 20.76 -33.95
CA LYS A 91 -35.06 21.65 -34.67
C LYS A 91 -36.04 20.91 -35.58
N PHE A 92 -35.66 19.75 -36.14
CA PHE A 92 -36.57 18.99 -37.00
C PHE A 92 -37.78 18.44 -36.24
N MET A 93 -37.68 18.17 -34.95
CA MET A 93 -38.81 17.66 -34.13
C MET A 93 -39.95 18.68 -33.95
N PHE A 94 -39.73 19.92 -34.23
CA PHE A 94 -40.79 20.95 -34.23
C PHE A 94 -41.66 20.95 -35.52
N LYS A 95 -41.30 20.13 -36.52
CA LYS A 95 -42.10 19.96 -37.75
C LYS A 95 -43.15 18.86 -37.50
N ASP A 96 -44.38 19.10 -37.97
CA ASP A 96 -45.54 18.20 -37.78
C ASP A 96 -45.25 16.77 -38.20
N LYS A 97 -44.47 16.59 -39.29
CA LYS A 97 -44.05 15.26 -39.77
C LYS A 97 -43.30 14.42 -38.75
N TYR A 98 -42.69 15.04 -37.75
CA TYR A 98 -41.83 14.38 -36.77
C TYR A 98 -42.31 14.49 -35.31
N LYS A 99 -43.58 14.84 -35.09
CA LYS A 99 -44.18 14.97 -33.74
C LYS A 99 -44.11 13.69 -32.94
N ASP A 100 -44.24 12.54 -33.60
CA ASP A 100 -44.22 11.22 -32.98
C ASP A 100 -42.84 10.60 -32.93
N TYR A 101 -41.79 11.36 -33.31
CA TYR A 101 -40.41 10.86 -33.25
C TYR A 101 -39.97 10.69 -31.82
N PRO A 102 -39.36 9.56 -31.45
CA PRO A 102 -38.95 9.33 -30.05
C PRO A 102 -37.92 10.35 -29.59
N VAL A 103 -38.18 10.96 -28.44
CA VAL A 103 -37.22 11.87 -27.80
C VAL A 103 -36.01 11.09 -27.34
N GLU A 104 -34.81 11.51 -27.80
CA GLU A 104 -33.57 10.90 -27.37
C GLU A 104 -33.33 11.23 -25.88
N GLN A 105 -33.07 10.18 -25.09
CA GLN A 105 -32.71 10.36 -23.69
C GLN A 105 -31.24 10.73 -23.56
N ASN A 106 -30.93 11.58 -22.60
CA ASN A 106 -29.55 11.92 -22.25
C ASN A 106 -28.80 10.70 -21.72
N LYS A 107 -27.47 10.69 -21.92
CA LYS A 107 -26.62 9.53 -21.64
C LYS A 107 -25.55 9.91 -20.62
N GLU A 108 -25.25 8.95 -19.74
CA GLU A 108 -24.17 9.00 -18.79
C GLU A 108 -23.16 7.90 -19.16
N VAL A 109 -21.88 8.26 -19.29
CA VAL A 109 -20.76 7.34 -19.53
C VAL A 109 -19.75 7.53 -18.43
N TYR A 110 -19.39 6.44 -17.76
CA TYR A 110 -18.44 6.42 -16.66
C TYR A 110 -17.27 5.52 -17.02
N LEU A 111 -16.08 6.08 -17.06
CA LEU A 111 -14.83 5.37 -17.35
C LEU A 111 -13.96 5.39 -16.10
N THR A 112 -13.42 4.24 -15.72
CA THR A 112 -12.49 4.12 -14.60
C THR A 112 -11.83 2.76 -14.59
N SER A 113 -10.68 2.64 -13.96
CA SER A 113 -10.15 1.36 -13.50
C SER A 113 -10.94 0.86 -12.29
N ALA A 114 -10.82 -0.42 -11.96
CA ALA A 114 -11.36 -0.97 -10.73
C ALA A 114 -10.70 -0.31 -9.50
N TRP A 115 -11.39 -0.38 -8.37
CA TRP A 115 -10.95 0.22 -7.12
C TRP A 115 -11.40 -0.61 -5.91
N TYR A 116 -11.42 -0.02 -4.73
CA TYR A 116 -11.90 -0.71 -3.54
C TYR A 116 -13.42 -0.84 -3.52
N LYS A 117 -13.94 -1.98 -3.11
CA LYS A 117 -15.39 -2.27 -3.01
C LYS A 117 -16.13 -1.39 -1.99
N SER A 118 -15.42 -0.79 -1.04
CA SER A 118 -15.99 0.20 -0.11
C SER A 118 -16.25 1.57 -0.76
N HIS A 119 -15.76 1.80 -1.98
CA HIS A 119 -15.90 3.08 -2.68
C HIS A 119 -17.22 3.15 -3.44
N TYR A 120 -17.84 4.34 -3.52
CA TYR A 120 -19.13 4.56 -4.20
C TYR A 120 -19.13 4.15 -5.68
N ALA A 121 -17.96 4.14 -6.33
CA ALA A 121 -17.82 3.68 -7.72
C ALA A 121 -18.22 2.22 -7.87
N PHE A 122 -17.89 1.37 -6.88
CA PHE A 122 -18.32 -0.03 -6.88
C PHE A 122 -19.83 -0.17 -6.69
N ASP A 123 -20.46 0.65 -5.86
CA ASP A 123 -21.92 0.65 -5.72
C ASP A 123 -22.60 1.03 -7.03
N LYS A 124 -22.04 2.02 -7.77
CA LYS A 124 -22.53 2.39 -9.10
C LYS A 124 -22.33 1.25 -10.10
N PHE A 125 -21.16 0.59 -10.10
CA PHE A 125 -20.89 -0.59 -10.93
C PHE A 125 -21.91 -1.70 -10.66
N LYS A 126 -22.17 -2.07 -9.39
CA LYS A 126 -23.19 -3.07 -9.01
C LYS A 126 -24.58 -2.68 -9.49
N ALA A 127 -24.97 -1.41 -9.27
CA ALA A 127 -26.28 -0.93 -9.65
C ALA A 127 -26.50 -0.98 -11.18
N PHE A 128 -25.47 -0.60 -11.95
CA PHE A 128 -25.52 -0.65 -13.41
C PHE A 128 -25.52 -2.08 -13.94
N THR A 129 -24.72 -2.97 -13.37
CA THR A 129 -24.70 -4.41 -13.71
C THR A 129 -26.07 -5.04 -13.42
N LYS A 130 -26.64 -4.77 -12.25
CA LYS A 130 -28.01 -5.23 -11.92
C LYS A 130 -29.04 -4.72 -12.90
N ASN A 131 -29.00 -3.45 -13.27
CA ASN A 131 -29.92 -2.87 -14.23
C ASN A 131 -29.76 -3.49 -15.64
N MET A 132 -28.52 -3.76 -16.07
CA MET A 132 -28.23 -4.45 -17.32
C MET A 132 -28.81 -5.87 -17.32
N CYS A 133 -28.62 -6.63 -16.24
CA CYS A 133 -29.19 -7.97 -16.10
C CYS A 133 -30.73 -7.98 -16.08
N LEU A 134 -31.37 -6.88 -15.63
CA LEU A 134 -32.81 -6.68 -15.66
C LEU A 134 -33.32 -6.15 -17.04
N GLY A 135 -32.49 -6.08 -18.05
CA GLY A 135 -32.86 -5.61 -19.39
C GLY A 135 -33.14 -4.11 -19.49
N LYS A 136 -32.72 -3.31 -18.48
CA LYS A 136 -32.82 -1.84 -18.55
C LYS A 136 -31.78 -1.29 -19.52
N LYS A 137 -31.98 -0.03 -19.97
CA LYS A 137 -31.06 0.67 -20.90
C LYS A 137 -29.76 1.07 -20.20
N THR A 138 -29.01 0.09 -19.71
CA THR A 138 -27.75 0.24 -19.02
C THR A 138 -26.77 -0.81 -19.57
N PHE A 139 -25.53 -0.42 -19.76
CA PHE A 139 -24.46 -1.29 -20.23
C PHE A 139 -23.25 -1.19 -19.28
N VAL A 140 -22.64 -2.31 -18.97
CA VAL A 140 -21.38 -2.42 -18.23
C VAL A 140 -20.42 -3.29 -19.00
N CYS A 141 -19.19 -2.83 -19.14
CA CYS A 141 -18.11 -3.57 -19.78
C CYS A 141 -16.89 -3.53 -18.85
N ASP A 142 -16.37 -4.70 -18.53
CA ASP A 142 -15.14 -4.89 -17.78
C ASP A 142 -14.11 -5.51 -18.72
N LEU A 143 -12.99 -4.80 -18.94
CA LEU A 143 -11.96 -5.14 -19.93
C LEU A 143 -10.60 -5.26 -19.25
N PRO A 144 -10.19 -6.45 -18.79
CA PRO A 144 -8.87 -6.66 -18.25
C PRO A 144 -7.78 -6.51 -19.34
N TYR A 145 -6.55 -6.19 -18.92
CA TYR A 145 -5.43 -5.99 -19.83
C TYR A 145 -5.19 -7.17 -20.80
N THR A 146 -5.58 -8.38 -20.44
CA THR A 146 -5.46 -9.57 -21.30
C THR A 146 -6.20 -9.39 -22.61
N VAL A 147 -7.37 -8.74 -22.59
CA VAL A 147 -8.12 -8.42 -23.80
C VAL A 147 -7.34 -7.47 -24.72
N ALA A 148 -6.66 -6.46 -24.14
CA ALA A 148 -5.82 -5.56 -24.91
C ALA A 148 -4.61 -6.28 -25.51
N VAL A 149 -4.00 -7.21 -24.75
CA VAL A 149 -2.87 -8.03 -25.24
C VAL A 149 -3.31 -8.96 -26.37
N GLU A 150 -4.43 -9.65 -26.22
CA GLU A 150 -4.98 -10.57 -27.23
C GLU A 150 -5.34 -9.86 -28.54
N ASN A 151 -5.74 -8.60 -28.46
CA ASN A 151 -6.07 -7.79 -29.64
C ASN A 151 -4.89 -6.94 -30.15
N GLY A 152 -3.68 -7.12 -29.63
CA GLY A 152 -2.48 -6.42 -30.09
C GLY A 152 -2.44 -4.92 -29.76
N LEU A 153 -3.28 -4.46 -28.82
CA LEU A 153 -3.33 -3.07 -28.35
C LEU A 153 -2.30 -2.80 -27.26
N LEU A 154 -1.83 -3.85 -26.60
CA LEU A 154 -0.82 -3.81 -25.53
C LEU A 154 0.14 -4.98 -25.71
N THR A 155 1.44 -4.77 -25.55
CA THR A 155 2.41 -5.86 -25.63
C THR A 155 2.67 -6.49 -24.27
N LYS A 156 3.09 -7.76 -24.26
CA LYS A 156 3.45 -8.46 -23.02
C LYS A 156 4.62 -7.78 -22.30
N GLU A 157 5.61 -7.32 -23.06
CA GLU A 157 6.77 -6.60 -22.56
C GLU A 157 6.36 -5.30 -21.85
N ARG A 158 5.35 -4.59 -22.38
CA ARG A 158 4.82 -3.38 -21.71
C ARG A 158 4.08 -3.73 -20.42
N VAL A 159 3.36 -4.86 -20.37
CA VAL A 159 2.71 -5.34 -19.15
C VAL A 159 3.75 -5.66 -18.07
N GLU A 160 4.83 -6.37 -18.43
CA GLU A 160 5.91 -6.68 -17.49
C GLU A 160 6.64 -5.40 -17.03
N ALA A 161 6.84 -4.43 -17.92
CA ALA A 161 7.40 -3.14 -17.55
C ALA A 161 6.52 -2.41 -16.52
N ILE A 162 5.20 -2.34 -16.73
CA ILE A 162 4.26 -1.75 -15.77
C ILE A 162 4.30 -2.50 -14.43
N ARG A 163 4.27 -3.84 -14.45
CA ARG A 163 4.32 -4.66 -13.23
C ARG A 163 5.59 -4.42 -12.42
N SER A 164 6.67 -4.01 -13.08
CA SER A 164 7.97 -3.74 -12.46
C SER A 164 8.22 -2.27 -12.13
N GLU A 165 7.23 -1.40 -12.26
CA GLU A 165 7.29 0.00 -11.82
C GLU A 165 7.31 0.08 -10.28
N ASP A 166 8.05 1.03 -9.73
CA ASP A 166 8.33 1.13 -8.29
C ASP A 166 7.07 1.35 -7.42
N ASP A 167 6.04 1.97 -7.99
CA ASP A 167 4.76 2.26 -7.34
C ASP A 167 3.67 1.22 -7.64
N MET A 168 3.98 0.19 -8.46
CA MET A 168 3.04 -0.85 -8.85
C MET A 168 3.20 -2.11 -7.97
N ASN A 169 2.27 -2.33 -7.05
CA ASN A 169 2.18 -3.57 -6.29
C ASN A 169 1.08 -4.49 -6.84
N GLU A 170 1.01 -5.75 -6.36
CA GLU A 170 0.04 -6.74 -6.85
C GLU A 170 -1.42 -6.30 -6.68
N VAL A 171 -1.76 -5.54 -5.63
CA VAL A 171 -3.11 -5.00 -5.42
C VAL A 171 -3.41 -3.91 -6.43
N SER A 172 -2.47 -2.98 -6.62
CA SER A 172 -2.60 -1.91 -7.62
C SER A 172 -2.68 -2.48 -9.03
N PHE A 173 -1.83 -3.46 -9.36
CA PHE A 173 -1.87 -4.15 -10.65
C PHE A 173 -3.21 -4.87 -10.88
N ALA A 174 -3.74 -5.55 -9.86
CA ALA A 174 -5.04 -6.21 -9.96
C ALA A 174 -6.17 -5.21 -10.23
N MET A 175 -6.16 -4.05 -9.56
CA MET A 175 -7.17 -3.02 -9.76
C MET A 175 -7.02 -2.30 -11.11
N GLU A 176 -5.81 -1.83 -11.43
CA GLU A 176 -5.59 -0.98 -12.61
C GLU A 176 -5.57 -1.77 -13.92
N MET A 177 -5.01 -2.97 -13.91
CA MET A 177 -4.78 -3.75 -15.12
C MET A 177 -5.74 -4.92 -15.29
N SER A 178 -6.09 -5.61 -14.19
CA SER A 178 -6.94 -6.81 -14.27
C SER A 178 -8.43 -6.53 -14.07
N GLY A 179 -8.82 -5.31 -13.74
CA GLY A 179 -10.22 -4.94 -13.52
C GLY A 179 -10.82 -5.52 -12.22
N ILE A 180 -9.98 -5.96 -11.27
CA ILE A 180 -10.44 -6.64 -10.06
C ILE A 180 -10.78 -5.63 -8.98
N TRP A 181 -12.06 -5.54 -8.60
CA TRP A 181 -12.51 -4.75 -7.46
C TRP A 181 -12.07 -5.38 -6.15
N TYR A 182 -11.24 -4.65 -5.40
CA TYR A 182 -10.60 -5.16 -4.20
C TYR A 182 -11.42 -4.92 -2.92
N GLY A 183 -11.31 -5.88 -1.95
CA GLY A 183 -12.05 -5.84 -0.68
C GLY A 183 -13.50 -6.32 -0.81
N GLU A 184 -14.08 -6.74 0.30
CA GLU A 184 -15.52 -7.04 0.43
C GLU A 184 -16.22 -5.83 1.05
N SER A 185 -17.56 -5.92 1.16
CA SER A 185 -18.39 -4.89 1.80
C SER A 185 -18.11 -4.72 3.29
N ASP A 186 -17.37 -5.65 3.91
CA ASP A 186 -16.91 -5.53 5.29
C ASP A 186 -15.69 -4.62 5.35
N SER A 187 -15.65 -3.76 6.33
CA SER A 187 -14.65 -2.70 6.51
C SER A 187 -13.22 -3.17 6.81
N ALA A 188 -12.99 -4.47 6.93
CA ALA A 188 -11.67 -5.04 7.21
C ALA A 188 -10.71 -4.92 6.01
N PHE A 189 -9.54 -4.30 6.23
CA PHE A 189 -8.52 -4.15 5.19
C PHE A 189 -7.73 -5.44 4.96
N PHE A 190 -7.32 -6.11 6.03
CA PHE A 190 -6.67 -7.41 5.97
C PHE A 190 -7.71 -8.51 6.26
N LYS A 191 -7.81 -9.47 5.36
CA LYS A 191 -8.76 -10.58 5.52
C LYS A 191 -8.10 -11.79 6.15
N SER A 192 -8.85 -12.50 6.99
CA SER A 192 -8.40 -13.74 7.60
C SER A 192 -7.92 -14.77 6.57
N ASN A 193 -8.62 -14.85 5.43
CA ASN A 193 -8.28 -15.75 4.33
C ASN A 193 -6.98 -15.39 3.59
N ASP A 194 -6.53 -14.14 3.65
CA ASP A 194 -5.29 -13.69 3.04
C ASP A 194 -4.10 -13.83 4.02
N VAL A 195 -4.34 -13.55 5.29
CA VAL A 195 -3.30 -13.51 6.34
C VAL A 195 -2.98 -14.90 6.89
N ASN A 196 -3.98 -15.74 7.20
CA ASN A 196 -3.77 -17.04 7.82
C ASN A 196 -2.95 -18.04 6.96
N PRO A 197 -3.10 -18.09 5.61
CA PRO A 197 -2.26 -18.95 4.78
C PRO A 197 -0.76 -18.64 4.84
N CYS A 198 -0.39 -17.43 5.31
CA CYS A 198 0.98 -17.01 5.50
C CYS A 198 1.60 -17.49 6.83
N ARG A 199 0.82 -18.13 7.71
CA ARG A 199 1.27 -18.70 8.98
C ARG A 199 1.87 -20.08 8.78
N THR A 200 3.12 -20.13 8.34
CA THR A 200 3.78 -21.39 7.93
C THR A 200 5.10 -21.67 8.66
N LEU A 201 5.61 -20.68 9.42
CA LEU A 201 6.90 -20.82 10.08
C LEU A 201 6.75 -21.55 11.42
N ARG A 202 7.61 -22.55 11.64
CA ARG A 202 7.64 -23.34 12.88
C ARG A 202 8.76 -22.95 13.84
N LYS A 203 9.81 -22.30 13.34
CA LYS A 203 10.99 -21.96 14.14
C LYS A 203 11.06 -20.45 14.37
N PRO A 204 10.77 -19.97 15.60
CA PRO A 204 10.96 -18.57 15.95
C PRO A 204 12.43 -18.26 16.24
N PHE A 205 12.77 -17.00 16.24
CA PHE A 205 13.97 -16.50 16.86
C PHE A 205 13.73 -16.28 18.35
N TYR A 206 14.68 -16.70 19.17
CA TYR A 206 14.69 -16.44 20.61
C TYR A 206 15.90 -15.56 20.94
N PRO A 207 15.70 -14.26 21.28
CA PRO A 207 16.78 -13.43 21.79
C PRO A 207 17.30 -14.06 23.09
N PRO A 208 18.62 -14.05 23.34
CA PRO A 208 19.14 -14.53 24.61
C PRO A 208 18.58 -13.67 25.76
N THR A 209 18.20 -14.31 26.84
CA THR A 209 17.90 -13.61 28.09
C THR A 209 19.21 -13.02 28.65
N ASP A 210 19.12 -11.99 29.49
CA ASP A 210 20.31 -11.37 30.06
C ASP A 210 21.13 -12.38 30.88
N ILE A 211 20.47 -13.31 31.59
CA ILE A 211 21.15 -14.39 32.33
C ILE A 211 21.91 -15.31 31.35
N GLU A 212 21.30 -15.71 30.24
CA GLU A 212 21.97 -16.51 29.22
C GLU A 212 23.15 -15.78 28.57
N TYR A 213 22.99 -14.46 28.32
CA TYR A 213 24.05 -13.62 27.77
C TYR A 213 25.24 -13.52 28.73
N ILE A 214 24.99 -13.24 30.02
CA ILE A 214 26.04 -13.11 31.07
C ILE A 214 26.78 -14.44 31.28
N ASN A 215 26.04 -15.55 31.31
CA ASN A 215 26.61 -16.90 31.56
C ASN A 215 27.27 -17.51 30.33
N SER A 216 27.17 -16.91 29.15
CA SER A 216 27.83 -17.38 27.94
C SER A 216 29.34 -17.13 28.02
N LYS A 217 30.16 -18.21 27.87
CA LYS A 217 31.62 -18.07 27.75
C LYS A 217 32.04 -17.25 26.55
N ASP A 218 31.25 -17.27 25.51
CA ASP A 218 31.36 -16.40 24.35
C ASP A 218 30.27 -15.33 24.47
N LYS A 219 30.65 -14.10 24.82
CA LYS A 219 29.75 -12.95 24.90
C LYS A 219 29.02 -12.64 23.58
N ARG A 220 29.42 -13.31 22.49
CA ARG A 220 28.74 -13.35 21.19
C ARG A 220 27.94 -14.66 21.10
N LYS A 221 26.83 -14.76 21.83
CA LYS A 221 25.93 -15.90 21.62
C LYS A 221 25.44 -15.87 20.18
N LYS A 222 25.75 -16.93 19.44
CA LYS A 222 25.26 -17.08 18.06
C LYS A 222 23.74 -17.09 18.06
N SER A 223 23.15 -16.40 17.08
CA SER A 223 21.71 -16.41 16.85
C SER A 223 21.16 -17.85 16.84
N SER A 224 19.99 -18.04 17.45
CA SER A 224 19.26 -19.31 17.39
C SER A 224 18.81 -19.68 15.96
N LEU A 225 18.83 -18.70 15.06
CA LEU A 225 18.62 -18.84 13.62
C LEU A 225 19.86 -18.28 12.91
N PRO A 226 20.82 -19.14 12.49
CA PRO A 226 22.01 -18.69 11.76
C PRO A 226 21.65 -17.90 10.50
N LYS A 227 22.40 -16.80 10.26
CA LYS A 227 22.23 -15.97 9.08
C LYS A 227 22.70 -16.73 7.84
N GLN A 228 21.93 -16.70 6.77
CA GLN A 228 22.25 -17.35 5.49
C GLN A 228 22.96 -16.36 4.53
N ASP A 229 23.62 -16.87 3.52
CA ASP A 229 24.22 -16.04 2.50
C ASP A 229 23.15 -15.23 1.76
N GLY A 230 23.39 -13.91 1.65
CA GLY A 230 22.45 -12.97 1.05
C GLY A 230 21.21 -12.68 1.88
N GLU A 231 21.10 -13.22 3.11
CA GLU A 231 20.02 -12.87 4.03
C GLU A 231 20.21 -11.44 4.57
N ILE A 232 19.12 -10.67 4.55
CA ILE A 232 19.04 -9.35 5.18
C ILE A 232 18.07 -9.43 6.36
N ARG A 233 18.41 -8.75 7.46
CA ARG A 233 17.62 -8.75 8.70
C ARG A 233 17.23 -7.33 9.08
N ILE A 234 15.92 -7.10 9.23
CA ILE A 234 15.35 -5.80 9.58
C ILE A 234 14.62 -5.89 10.91
N LEU A 235 14.88 -4.92 11.78
CA LEU A 235 14.12 -4.68 13.00
C LEU A 235 13.11 -3.54 12.74
N GLY A 236 11.83 -3.85 12.71
CA GLY A 236 10.75 -2.85 12.65
C GLY A 236 10.38 -2.38 14.04
N VAL A 237 10.26 -1.06 14.21
CA VAL A 237 10.08 -0.43 15.52
C VAL A 237 8.93 0.58 15.46
N ASP A 238 7.92 0.36 16.29
CA ASP A 238 6.86 1.32 16.59
C ASP A 238 6.95 1.71 18.07
N ILE A 239 6.96 3.00 18.39
CA ILE A 239 7.30 3.54 19.72
C ILE A 239 6.10 4.13 20.42
N ALA A 240 5.89 3.71 21.69
CA ALA A 240 5.03 4.37 22.66
C ALA A 240 5.79 4.58 23.97
N VAL A 241 5.53 5.69 24.64
CA VAL A 241 6.19 6.03 25.93
C VAL A 241 5.21 6.03 27.10
N ALA A 242 3.94 6.35 26.85
CA ALA A 242 2.94 6.41 27.91
C ALA A 242 2.58 5.01 28.45
N SER A 243 2.47 4.89 29.78
CA SER A 243 2.03 3.67 30.45
C SER A 243 0.52 3.67 30.72
N GLY A 244 -0.13 2.51 30.60
CA GLY A 244 -1.54 2.32 30.95
C GLY A 244 -2.29 1.32 30.06
N LYS A 245 -3.44 0.82 30.53
CA LYS A 245 -4.23 -0.19 29.77
C LYS A 245 -4.81 0.34 28.47
N GLN A 246 -4.99 1.66 28.35
CA GLN A 246 -5.55 2.32 27.16
C GLN A 246 -4.49 2.96 26.26
N ASN A 247 -3.21 2.94 26.67
CA ASN A 247 -2.11 3.54 25.91
C ASN A 247 -1.48 2.52 24.95
N ASP A 248 -0.91 3.03 23.86
CA ASP A 248 -0.20 2.26 22.85
C ASP A 248 1.01 1.53 23.44
N ASN A 249 1.42 0.44 22.81
CA ASN A 249 2.60 -0.32 23.18
C ASN A 249 3.75 0.00 22.22
N SER A 250 4.98 0.00 22.75
CA SER A 250 6.15 -0.13 21.89
C SER A 250 6.25 -1.55 21.37
N VAL A 251 6.46 -1.71 20.07
CA VAL A 251 6.55 -3.00 19.39
C VAL A 251 7.83 -3.10 18.59
N PHE A 252 8.52 -4.22 18.76
CA PHE A 252 9.74 -4.58 18.04
C PHE A 252 9.50 -5.86 17.23
N ALA A 253 9.58 -5.76 15.90
CA ALA A 253 9.32 -6.86 14.96
C ALA A 253 10.60 -7.27 14.22
N LEU A 254 11.00 -8.53 14.29
CA LEU A 254 12.21 -9.06 13.67
C LEU A 254 11.86 -9.80 12.38
N LEU A 255 12.29 -9.24 11.26
CA LEU A 255 12.01 -9.70 9.91
C LEU A 255 13.29 -10.18 9.22
N ARG A 256 13.29 -11.43 8.77
CA ARG A 256 14.32 -12.00 7.88
C ARG A 256 13.87 -11.87 6.44
N ILE A 257 14.80 -11.52 5.58
CA ILE A 257 14.58 -11.40 4.13
C ILE A 257 15.55 -12.35 3.46
N LEU A 258 15.01 -13.39 2.85
CA LEU A 258 15.78 -14.48 2.25
C LEU A 258 15.69 -14.41 0.73
N PRO A 259 16.82 -14.51 0.00
CA PRO A 259 16.80 -14.63 -1.46
C PRO A 259 15.97 -15.86 -1.89
N ASN A 260 15.12 -15.70 -2.89
CA ASN A 260 14.27 -16.76 -3.41
C ASN A 260 14.09 -16.60 -4.94
N GLY A 261 14.98 -17.21 -5.71
CA GLY A 261 14.82 -17.28 -7.17
C GLY A 261 14.73 -15.94 -7.91
N GLY A 262 15.40 -14.89 -7.41
CA GLY A 262 15.34 -13.53 -7.98
C GLY A 262 14.41 -12.58 -7.23
N GLU A 263 13.56 -13.09 -6.35
CA GLU A 263 12.73 -12.36 -5.41
C GLU A 263 13.22 -12.57 -3.97
N TYR A 264 12.59 -11.89 -3.03
CA TYR A 264 12.85 -12.05 -1.61
C TYR A 264 11.63 -12.59 -0.87
N GLN A 265 11.86 -13.62 -0.03
CA GLN A 265 10.88 -14.10 0.93
C GLN A 265 11.12 -13.43 2.28
N ARG A 266 10.09 -12.85 2.86
CA ARG A 266 10.11 -12.18 4.15
C ARG A 266 9.55 -13.10 5.22
N GLN A 267 10.21 -13.20 6.38
CA GLN A 267 9.82 -14.07 7.47
C GLN A 267 9.80 -13.30 8.79
N LEU A 268 8.62 -13.07 9.36
CA LEU A 268 8.47 -12.55 10.71
C LEU A 268 8.74 -13.68 11.71
N VAL A 269 9.88 -13.63 12.38
CA VAL A 269 10.36 -14.71 13.24
C VAL A 269 10.28 -14.41 14.73
N HIS A 270 10.09 -13.15 15.10
CA HIS A 270 9.95 -12.71 16.49
C HIS A 270 9.24 -11.35 16.58
N MET A 271 8.54 -11.15 17.69
CA MET A 271 7.92 -9.86 18.01
C MET A 271 7.87 -9.68 19.53
N GLU A 272 8.16 -8.49 20.00
CA GLU A 272 8.05 -8.09 21.42
C GLU A 272 7.16 -6.86 21.56
N THR A 273 6.49 -6.77 22.70
CA THR A 273 5.65 -5.61 23.07
C THR A 273 5.97 -5.16 24.47
N TYR A 274 6.05 -3.85 24.68
CA TYR A 274 6.31 -3.20 25.95
C TYR A 274 5.33 -2.06 26.19
N ASN A 275 4.90 -1.91 27.44
CA ASN A 275 4.02 -0.83 27.87
C ASN A 275 4.72 0.03 28.91
N GLY A 276 4.88 1.33 28.65
CA GLY A 276 5.47 2.28 29.61
C GLY A 276 6.97 2.16 29.81
N MET A 277 7.74 1.63 28.85
CA MET A 277 9.20 1.57 28.92
C MET A 277 9.80 2.96 28.64
N LYS A 278 10.81 3.37 29.40
CA LYS A 278 11.50 4.64 29.23
C LYS A 278 12.28 4.69 27.91
N PRO A 279 12.48 5.87 27.29
CA PRO A 279 13.21 5.99 26.03
C PRO A 279 14.62 5.39 26.05
N GLU A 280 15.37 5.57 27.14
CA GLU A 280 16.73 5.03 27.31
C GLU A 280 16.71 3.50 27.31
N ASP A 281 15.77 2.89 28.06
CA ASP A 281 15.64 1.44 28.16
C ASP A 281 15.18 0.84 26.80
N GLN A 282 14.30 1.56 26.08
CA GLN A 282 13.89 1.15 24.72
C GLN A 282 15.06 1.19 23.75
N ALA A 283 15.90 2.24 23.80
CA ALA A 283 17.07 2.34 22.93
C ALA A 283 18.06 1.21 23.19
N ILE A 284 18.32 0.87 24.46
CA ILE A 284 19.16 -0.28 24.84
C ILE A 284 18.54 -1.57 24.31
N ARG A 285 17.22 -1.79 24.51
CA ARG A 285 16.56 -3.02 24.04
C ARG A 285 16.59 -3.16 22.51
N ILE A 286 16.38 -2.09 21.78
CA ILE A 286 16.50 -2.06 20.31
C ILE A 286 17.91 -2.49 19.88
N LYS A 287 18.95 -1.95 20.50
CA LYS A 287 20.35 -2.29 20.22
C LYS A 287 20.69 -3.73 20.61
N GLN A 288 20.20 -4.22 21.76
CA GLN A 288 20.30 -5.63 22.13
C GLN A 288 19.71 -6.54 21.06
N LEU A 289 18.45 -6.28 20.66
CA LEU A 289 17.77 -7.09 19.64
C LEU A 289 18.47 -7.02 18.28
N PHE A 290 18.93 -5.84 17.89
CA PHE A 290 19.64 -5.64 16.63
C PHE A 290 20.92 -6.48 16.57
N GLU A 291 21.74 -6.47 17.61
CA GLU A 291 22.96 -7.29 17.66
C GLU A 291 22.67 -8.78 17.86
N ASP A 292 21.77 -9.15 18.77
CA ASP A 292 21.40 -10.56 19.02
C ASP A 292 20.80 -11.23 17.77
N PHE A 293 20.11 -10.44 16.96
CA PHE A 293 19.51 -10.89 15.69
C PHE A 293 20.48 -10.83 14.51
N GLU A 294 21.70 -10.28 14.69
CA GLU A 294 22.63 -9.97 13.59
C GLU A 294 21.96 -9.09 12.52
N GLY A 295 21.28 -8.02 12.98
CA GLY A 295 20.48 -7.12 12.15
C GLY A 295 21.34 -6.29 11.20
N ASP A 296 20.81 -6.00 10.01
CA ASP A 296 21.44 -5.12 9.03
C ASP A 296 20.82 -3.72 9.10
N TYR A 297 19.51 -3.64 9.35
CA TYR A 297 18.77 -2.39 9.36
C TYR A 297 17.70 -2.33 10.45
N ILE A 298 17.35 -1.11 10.83
CA ILE A 298 16.26 -0.77 11.74
C ILE A 298 15.30 0.15 10.99
N ALA A 299 14.01 -0.15 10.92
CA ALA A 299 12.98 0.74 10.40
C ALA A 299 12.20 1.34 11.56
N LEU A 300 12.33 2.65 11.80
CA LEU A 300 11.84 3.34 13.00
C LEU A 300 10.97 4.53 12.64
N ASP A 301 9.75 4.60 13.21
CA ASP A 301 8.98 5.85 13.23
C ASP A 301 9.51 6.78 14.33
N ARG A 302 10.10 7.91 13.91
CA ARG A 302 10.60 8.95 14.80
C ARG A 302 9.62 10.11 14.99
N SER A 303 8.36 9.97 14.55
CA SER A 303 7.35 11.01 14.74
C SER A 303 6.90 11.07 16.20
N GLY A 304 6.56 12.25 16.68
CA GLY A 304 6.01 12.43 18.02
C GLY A 304 6.89 11.85 19.12
N VAL A 305 6.37 10.87 19.86
CA VAL A 305 7.09 10.20 20.97
C VAL A 305 8.30 9.39 20.52
N GLY A 306 8.31 8.92 19.27
CA GLY A 306 9.45 8.21 18.68
C GLY A 306 10.72 9.05 18.61
N ALA A 307 10.60 10.38 18.58
CA ALA A 307 11.75 11.28 18.58
C ALA A 307 12.60 11.16 19.84
N SER A 308 12.01 10.85 20.99
CA SER A 308 12.76 10.68 22.24
C SER A 308 13.65 9.44 22.21
N VAL A 309 13.14 8.32 21.69
CA VAL A 309 13.91 7.08 21.54
C VAL A 309 14.96 7.22 20.43
N TRP A 310 14.61 7.92 19.33
CA TRP A 310 15.56 8.24 18.27
C TRP A 310 16.78 9.01 18.81
N ASN A 311 16.55 10.04 19.66
CA ASN A 311 17.63 10.80 20.28
C ASN A 311 18.55 9.94 21.16
N GLU A 312 18.01 8.91 21.82
CA GLU A 312 18.81 7.95 22.59
C GLU A 312 19.57 6.96 21.69
N ILE A 313 18.98 6.50 20.60
CA ILE A 313 19.64 5.59 19.64
C ILE A 313 20.87 6.24 18.99
N GLN A 314 20.83 7.55 18.78
CA GLN A 314 21.96 8.32 18.20
C GLN A 314 23.15 8.45 19.16
N LYS A 315 23.03 8.07 20.40
CA LYS A 315 24.12 8.08 21.41
C LYS A 315 24.72 6.68 21.56
N ALA A 316 25.95 6.60 22.07
CA ALA A 316 26.43 5.36 22.66
C ALA A 316 25.64 5.08 23.96
N ASN A 317 25.19 3.84 24.16
CA ASN A 317 24.41 3.45 25.34
C ASN A 317 25.13 2.33 26.08
N TYR A 318 25.31 2.50 27.39
CA TYR A 318 25.87 1.47 28.24
C TYR A 318 24.77 0.65 28.91
N ASP A 319 24.79 -0.65 28.64
CA ASP A 319 23.90 -1.63 29.23
C ASP A 319 24.54 -2.19 30.53
N VAL A 320 24.05 -1.74 31.66
CA VAL A 320 24.55 -2.13 32.97
C VAL A 320 24.34 -3.62 33.23
N VAL A 321 23.26 -4.22 32.70
CA VAL A 321 22.92 -5.62 32.94
C VAL A 321 23.84 -6.55 32.17
N ARG A 322 24.12 -6.25 30.89
CA ARG A 322 25.02 -7.04 30.05
C ARG A 322 26.49 -6.62 30.12
N ASP A 323 26.80 -5.59 30.90
CA ASP A 323 28.14 -4.97 31.00
C ASP A 323 28.72 -4.70 29.60
N LYS A 324 27.94 -3.95 28.79
CA LYS A 324 28.26 -3.71 27.38
C LYS A 324 27.92 -2.31 26.92
N GLU A 325 28.83 -1.70 26.17
CA GLU A 325 28.59 -0.46 25.45
C GLU A 325 28.11 -0.77 24.01
N TYR A 326 26.97 -0.21 23.63
CA TYR A 326 26.43 -0.26 22.26
C TYR A 326 26.80 1.03 21.53
N PRO A 327 27.24 0.96 20.24
CA PRO A 327 27.61 2.13 19.49
C PRO A 327 26.42 3.05 19.20
N SER A 328 26.72 4.28 18.79
CA SER A 328 25.73 5.21 18.26
C SER A 328 25.30 4.77 16.86
N TYR A 329 24.00 4.93 16.55
CA TYR A 329 23.44 4.66 15.22
C TYR A 329 22.97 5.97 14.57
N THR A 330 23.00 6.03 13.23
CA THR A 330 22.50 7.18 12.46
C THR A 330 21.57 6.76 11.34
N ALA A 331 20.86 7.71 10.77
CA ALA A 331 19.92 7.48 9.68
C ALA A 331 20.65 7.19 8.36
N ILE A 332 20.05 6.35 7.52
CA ILE A 332 20.54 6.03 6.18
C ILE A 332 19.82 6.84 5.09
N ASN A 333 18.67 7.41 5.40
CA ASN A 333 17.81 8.13 4.45
C ASN A 333 17.69 9.63 4.75
N GLU A 334 18.57 10.17 5.58
CA GLU A 334 18.61 11.60 5.91
C GLU A 334 20.01 12.18 5.64
N ASP A 335 20.06 13.44 5.19
CA ASP A 335 21.33 14.14 5.02
C ASP A 335 22.00 14.36 6.39
N ALA A 336 23.27 14.05 6.48
CA ALA A 336 24.08 14.17 7.70
C ALA A 336 24.08 15.60 8.32
N THR A 337 23.62 16.60 7.59
CA THR A 337 23.46 17.98 8.06
C THR A 337 22.28 18.17 9.02
N VAL A 338 21.32 17.25 9.04
CA VAL A 338 20.14 17.30 9.91
C VAL A 338 20.41 16.64 11.26
N ASP A 339 21.31 15.67 11.32
CA ASP A 339 21.68 14.95 12.54
C ASP A 339 22.77 15.68 13.34
N LYS A 340 22.37 16.73 14.04
CA LYS A 340 23.29 17.48 14.93
C LYS A 340 23.76 16.68 16.16
N ILE A 341 23.20 15.50 16.40
CA ILE A 341 23.41 14.70 17.62
C ILE A 341 24.28 13.47 17.32
N SER A 342 24.41 13.02 16.05
CA SER A 342 25.19 11.83 15.74
C SER A 342 26.66 12.00 16.08
N SER A 343 27.19 11.08 16.87
CA SER A 343 28.60 11.04 17.23
C SER A 343 29.44 10.66 16.00
N ARG A 344 30.67 11.17 15.97
CA ARG A 344 31.63 10.79 14.93
C ARG A 344 31.87 9.27 14.97
N GLY A 345 31.56 8.58 13.87
CA GLY A 345 31.64 7.11 13.78
C GLY A 345 30.34 6.35 14.07
N ALA A 346 29.20 7.05 14.10
CA ALA A 346 27.89 6.41 14.20
C ALA A 346 27.62 5.47 13.02
N LEU A 347 27.04 4.30 13.28
CA LEU A 347 26.72 3.31 12.24
C LEU A 347 25.45 3.70 11.49
N PRO A 348 25.45 3.84 10.16
CA PRO A 348 24.29 4.19 9.36
C PRO A 348 23.42 2.94 9.12
N VAL A 349 22.55 2.61 10.07
CA VAL A 349 21.73 1.39 10.05
C VAL A 349 20.23 1.66 10.21
N VAL A 350 19.82 2.92 10.45
CA VAL A 350 18.42 3.24 10.76
C VAL A 350 17.72 3.90 9.57
N TYR A 351 16.70 3.25 9.04
CA TYR A 351 15.73 3.87 8.14
C TYR A 351 14.67 4.60 8.97
N THR A 352 14.70 5.92 8.94
CA THR A 352 13.79 6.76 9.74
C THR A 352 12.54 7.13 8.95
N ILE A 353 11.38 7.10 9.64
CA ILE A 353 10.11 7.57 9.14
C ILE A 353 9.74 8.81 9.95
N ALA A 354 9.59 9.96 9.29
CA ALA A 354 9.29 11.23 9.94
C ALA A 354 8.03 11.85 9.33
N ASN A 355 7.04 12.17 10.17
CA ASN A 355 5.80 12.82 9.76
C ASN A 355 5.19 12.21 8.48
N PRO A 356 4.82 10.93 8.49
CA PRO A 356 4.40 10.21 7.31
C PRO A 356 3.17 10.87 6.67
N SER A 357 3.24 11.12 5.36
CA SER A 357 2.10 11.65 4.59
C SER A 357 0.97 10.62 4.48
N ALA A 358 -0.23 11.08 4.12
CA ALA A 358 -1.35 10.17 3.84
C ALA A 358 -1.02 9.16 2.72
N THR A 359 -0.29 9.59 1.70
CA THR A 359 0.19 8.74 0.61
C THR A 359 1.20 7.70 1.10
N PHE A 360 2.15 8.11 1.95
CA PHE A 360 3.10 7.17 2.55
C PHE A 360 2.38 6.10 3.39
N ASN A 361 1.44 6.51 4.26
CA ASN A 361 0.65 5.57 5.07
C ASN A 361 -0.20 4.62 4.22
N SER A 362 -0.74 5.12 3.11
CA SER A 362 -1.45 4.30 2.12
C SER A 362 -0.51 3.26 1.49
N ASN A 363 0.69 3.68 1.08
CA ASN A 363 1.67 2.80 0.43
C ASN A 363 2.13 1.68 1.38
N ILE A 364 2.51 1.99 2.62
CA ILE A 364 2.94 0.94 3.57
C ILE A 364 1.84 -0.09 3.85
N ALA A 365 0.58 0.34 3.91
CA ALA A 365 -0.56 -0.55 4.10
C ALA A 365 -0.78 -1.47 2.89
N THR A 366 -0.78 -0.90 1.69
CA THR A 366 -0.98 -1.66 0.44
C THR A 366 0.19 -2.58 0.14
N GLU A 367 1.45 -2.16 0.43
CA GLU A 367 2.62 -3.04 0.32
C GLU A 367 2.56 -4.24 1.26
N LEU A 368 2.14 -4.03 2.51
CA LEU A 368 1.99 -5.14 3.44
C LEU A 368 0.88 -6.11 2.99
N LEU A 369 -0.24 -5.57 2.49
CA LEU A 369 -1.31 -6.40 1.94
C LEU A 369 -0.84 -7.18 0.71
N GLY A 370 -0.10 -6.53 -0.20
CA GLY A 370 0.51 -7.18 -1.36
C GLY A 370 1.45 -8.31 -0.97
N ALA A 371 2.24 -8.13 0.10
CA ALA A 371 3.14 -9.16 0.62
C ALA A 371 2.38 -10.40 1.17
N PHE A 372 1.18 -10.22 1.77
CA PHE A 372 0.32 -11.33 2.16
C PHE A 372 -0.29 -12.04 0.96
N LEU A 373 -0.87 -11.28 0.02
CA LEU A 373 -1.51 -11.84 -1.18
C LEU A 373 -0.52 -12.61 -2.06
N GLY A 374 0.66 -12.05 -2.28
CA GLY A 374 1.75 -12.68 -3.02
C GLY A 374 2.47 -13.80 -2.25
N LYS A 375 2.08 -14.06 -0.98
CA LYS A 375 2.75 -15.02 -0.07
C LYS A 375 4.25 -14.76 0.06
N LYS A 376 4.67 -13.51 -0.16
CA LYS A 376 6.05 -13.06 0.05
C LYS A 376 6.38 -12.95 1.55
N LEU A 377 5.39 -12.64 2.38
CA LEU A 377 5.53 -12.59 3.83
C LEU A 377 5.02 -13.87 4.47
N ARG A 378 5.84 -14.49 5.32
CA ARG A 378 5.48 -15.63 6.14
C ARG A 378 5.60 -15.31 7.62
N MET A 379 4.76 -15.93 8.43
CA MET A 379 4.70 -15.72 9.87
C MET A 379 4.67 -17.05 10.61
N LEU A 380 4.89 -16.99 11.92
CA LEU A 380 4.80 -18.16 12.78
C LEU A 380 3.38 -18.76 12.80
N ILE A 381 3.29 -20.09 12.90
CA ILE A 381 2.04 -20.83 13.10
C ILE A 381 1.28 -20.31 14.34
N SER A 382 0.04 -20.73 14.54
CA SER A 382 -0.72 -20.33 15.72
C SER A 382 -0.08 -20.87 17.01
N ASP A 383 -0.26 -20.14 18.10
CA ASP A 383 0.18 -20.57 19.44
C ASP A 383 -0.46 -21.90 19.86
N ILE A 384 -1.72 -22.16 19.44
CA ILE A 384 -2.41 -23.44 19.66
C ILE A 384 -1.72 -24.57 18.88
N GLU A 385 -1.45 -24.36 17.58
CA GLU A 385 -0.76 -25.34 16.74
C GLU A 385 0.67 -25.61 17.26
N ALA A 386 1.41 -24.54 17.57
CA ALA A 386 2.75 -24.62 18.14
C ALA A 386 2.76 -25.40 19.47
N LYS A 387 1.80 -25.14 20.37
CA LYS A 387 1.67 -25.88 21.64
C LYS A 387 1.42 -27.36 21.40
N ASN A 388 0.52 -27.71 20.48
CA ASN A 388 0.22 -29.09 20.14
C ASN A 388 1.45 -29.83 19.58
N GLU A 389 2.22 -29.20 18.68
CA GLU A 389 3.47 -29.77 18.15
C GLU A 389 4.52 -29.94 19.25
N LEU A 390 4.70 -28.95 20.12
CA LEU A 390 5.68 -28.97 21.20
C LEU A 390 5.38 -30.03 22.27
N VAL A 391 4.11 -30.23 22.62
CA VAL A 391 3.68 -31.29 23.57
C VAL A 391 4.05 -32.68 23.03
N GLY A 392 3.96 -32.87 21.71
CA GLY A 392 4.27 -34.15 21.06
C GLY A 392 5.78 -34.48 20.95
N THR A 393 6.67 -33.49 21.00
CA THR A 393 8.05 -33.66 20.57
C THR A 393 9.14 -33.39 21.63
N ASN A 394 8.94 -32.51 22.61
CA ASN A 394 10.08 -31.94 23.35
C ASN A 394 9.87 -31.85 24.86
N ASN A 395 9.59 -32.81 25.62
CA ASN A 395 9.52 -32.66 27.08
C ASN A 395 8.87 -31.32 27.57
N PHE A 396 8.15 -30.66 26.67
CA PHE A 396 7.54 -29.33 26.89
C PHE A 396 6.62 -29.36 28.12
N ALA A 397 5.85 -30.44 28.26
CA ALA A 397 4.96 -30.64 29.41
C ALA A 397 5.69 -30.73 30.75
N LYS A 398 7.00 -31.07 30.76
CA LYS A 398 7.83 -31.18 31.97
C LYS A 398 8.47 -29.82 32.36
N LYS A 399 8.40 -28.81 31.50
CA LYS A 399 8.95 -27.48 31.78
C LYS A 399 8.06 -26.69 32.72
N SER A 400 8.67 -25.79 33.48
CA SER A 400 7.92 -24.87 34.33
C SER A 400 6.95 -24.02 33.53
N PRO A 401 5.85 -23.52 34.12
CA PRO A 401 4.91 -22.62 33.43
C PRO A 401 5.58 -21.38 32.81
N THR A 402 6.60 -20.84 33.48
CA THR A 402 7.38 -19.69 33.01
C THR A 402 8.17 -20.02 31.74
N GLU A 403 8.84 -21.17 31.70
CA GLU A 403 9.58 -21.64 30.53
C GLU A 403 8.63 -21.96 29.36
N GLN A 404 7.46 -22.58 29.63
CA GLN A 404 6.45 -22.81 28.63
C GLN A 404 5.94 -21.51 28.03
N ALA A 405 5.66 -20.49 28.85
CA ALA A 405 5.24 -19.17 28.43
C ALA A 405 6.32 -18.47 27.57
N TYR A 406 7.59 -18.57 27.97
CA TYR A 406 8.71 -18.02 27.19
C TYR A 406 8.82 -18.67 25.81
N ILE A 407 8.72 -19.99 25.72
CA ILE A 407 8.77 -20.73 24.45
C ILE A 407 7.59 -20.38 23.54
N LEU A 408 6.39 -20.20 24.09
CA LEU A 408 5.20 -19.87 23.30
C LEU A 408 5.10 -18.38 22.94
N ARG A 409 5.83 -17.50 23.62
CA ARG A 409 5.72 -16.03 23.47
C ARG A 409 5.77 -15.55 22.01
N PRO A 410 6.70 -15.99 21.13
CA PRO A 410 6.73 -15.53 19.74
C PRO A 410 5.46 -15.89 18.95
N TYR A 411 4.90 -17.07 19.19
CA TYR A 411 3.66 -17.53 18.54
C TYR A 411 2.45 -16.75 19.03
N VAL A 412 2.37 -16.51 20.36
CA VAL A 412 1.31 -15.68 20.97
C VAL A 412 1.34 -14.27 20.42
N GLN A 413 2.51 -13.65 20.28
CA GLN A 413 2.66 -12.32 19.71
C GLN A 413 2.25 -12.29 18.22
N THR A 414 2.58 -13.33 17.47
CA THR A 414 2.13 -13.45 16.06
C THR A 414 0.62 -13.65 15.97
N THR A 415 0.01 -14.42 16.87
CA THR A 415 -1.46 -14.56 16.93
C THR A 415 -2.12 -13.24 17.28
N ALA A 416 -1.54 -12.47 18.23
CA ALA A 416 -2.03 -11.15 18.57
C ALA A 416 -1.91 -10.16 17.39
N LEU A 417 -0.83 -10.20 16.60
CA LEU A 417 -0.70 -9.45 15.36
C LEU A 417 -1.79 -9.80 14.35
N VAL A 418 -2.05 -11.09 14.13
CA VAL A 418 -3.11 -11.52 13.19
C VAL A 418 -4.46 -11.00 13.62
N ASN A 419 -4.79 -11.09 14.93
CA ASN A 419 -6.03 -10.56 15.47
C ASN A 419 -6.11 -9.03 15.30
N GLU A 420 -5.00 -8.32 15.45
CA GLU A 420 -4.90 -6.89 15.21
C GLU A 420 -5.18 -6.58 13.74
N LEU A 421 -4.48 -7.23 12.80
CA LEU A 421 -4.64 -7.04 11.36
C LEU A 421 -6.09 -7.22 10.88
N ILE A 422 -6.77 -8.30 11.27
CA ILE A 422 -8.13 -8.58 10.80
C ILE A 422 -9.19 -7.63 11.40
N ASN A 423 -8.84 -6.89 12.46
CA ASN A 423 -9.70 -5.88 13.07
C ASN A 423 -9.38 -4.45 12.60
N LEU A 424 -8.42 -4.25 11.69
CA LEU A 424 -8.16 -2.95 11.10
C LEU A 424 -9.16 -2.65 9.99
N GLU A 425 -9.84 -1.53 10.13
CA GLU A 425 -10.77 -1.02 9.13
C GLU A 425 -10.08 -0.02 8.21
N TYR A 426 -10.64 0.19 7.02
CA TYR A 426 -10.10 1.18 6.10
C TYR A 426 -11.17 2.10 5.53
N GLN A 427 -10.74 3.28 5.18
CA GLN A 427 -11.52 4.27 4.44
C GLN A 427 -10.64 4.83 3.31
N ILE A 428 -11.29 5.20 2.22
CA ILE A 428 -10.60 5.91 1.14
C ILE A 428 -10.83 7.41 1.31
N VAL A 429 -9.74 8.15 1.52
CA VAL A 429 -9.76 9.60 1.69
C VAL A 429 -8.80 10.20 0.66
N SER A 430 -9.30 11.04 -0.25
CA SER A 430 -8.49 11.67 -1.31
C SER A 430 -7.57 10.69 -2.04
N SER A 431 -8.14 9.56 -2.47
CA SER A 431 -7.43 8.47 -3.17
C SER A 431 -6.40 7.69 -2.34
N ASN A 432 -6.26 7.97 -1.04
CA ASN A 432 -5.38 7.23 -0.14
C ASN A 432 -6.17 6.28 0.77
N VAL A 433 -5.58 5.14 1.07
CA VAL A 433 -6.06 4.22 2.10
C VAL A 433 -5.71 4.78 3.47
N LYS A 434 -6.70 5.04 4.30
CA LYS A 434 -6.53 5.37 5.70
C LYS A 434 -6.92 4.18 6.55
N ILE A 435 -5.96 3.59 7.22
CA ILE A 435 -6.17 2.50 8.19
C ILE A 435 -6.58 3.10 9.53
N SER A 436 -7.58 2.52 10.16
CA SER A 436 -8.06 2.89 11.49
C SER A 436 -8.39 1.65 12.32
N GLU A 437 -8.30 1.82 13.62
CA GLU A 437 -8.67 0.81 14.61
C GLU A 437 -10.19 0.80 14.81
N LYS A 438 -10.76 -0.38 15.03
CA LYS A 438 -12.15 -0.54 15.39
C LYS A 438 -12.31 -0.44 16.92
N GLY A 439 -12.97 0.60 17.38
CA GLY A 439 -13.24 0.80 18.82
C GLY A 439 -11.94 0.98 19.63
N SER A 440 -11.67 0.07 20.58
CA SER A 440 -10.47 0.07 21.41
C SER A 440 -9.35 -0.85 20.89
N ALA A 441 -9.44 -1.30 19.64
CA ALA A 441 -8.37 -2.09 19.02
C ALA A 441 -7.09 -1.26 18.89
N ARG A 442 -5.96 -1.94 18.66
CA ARG A 442 -4.64 -1.33 18.50
C ARG A 442 -4.07 -1.67 17.13
N LYS A 443 -3.09 -0.89 16.68
CA LYS A 443 -2.35 -1.12 15.43
C LYS A 443 -0.83 -1.12 15.59
N ASP A 444 -0.33 -1.17 16.82
CA ASP A 444 1.10 -1.04 17.12
C ASP A 444 1.92 -2.17 16.47
N ARG A 445 1.41 -3.43 16.52
CA ARG A 445 2.06 -4.58 15.88
C ARG A 445 2.01 -4.48 14.36
N TYR A 446 0.89 -4.03 13.83
CA TYR A 446 0.74 -3.73 12.40
C TYR A 446 1.78 -2.70 11.97
N SER A 447 1.90 -1.56 12.69
CA SER A 447 2.83 -0.49 12.34
C SER A 447 4.28 -0.99 12.31
N ALA A 448 4.74 -1.67 13.36
CA ALA A 448 6.10 -2.20 13.41
C ALA A 448 6.42 -3.17 12.25
N LEU A 449 5.47 -4.08 11.94
CA LEU A 449 5.63 -5.00 10.80
C LEU A 449 5.59 -4.24 9.46
N ALA A 450 4.67 -3.27 9.31
CA ALA A 450 4.49 -2.52 8.08
C ALA A 450 5.74 -1.68 7.74
N TYR A 451 6.39 -1.08 8.74
CA TYR A 451 7.64 -0.33 8.55
C TYR A 451 8.79 -1.25 8.09
N ALA A 452 8.97 -2.41 8.75
CA ALA A 452 9.99 -3.38 8.34
C ALA A 452 9.72 -3.93 6.93
N ASN A 453 8.46 -4.25 6.63
CA ASN A 453 8.05 -4.76 5.33
C ASN A 453 8.23 -3.73 4.21
N TYR A 454 7.92 -2.46 4.48
CA TYR A 454 8.10 -1.39 3.52
C TYR A 454 9.58 -1.16 3.20
N TYR A 455 10.44 -1.14 4.22
CA TYR A 455 11.88 -1.01 3.98
C TYR A 455 12.45 -2.22 3.24
N ALA A 456 11.96 -3.43 3.53
CA ALA A 456 12.29 -4.63 2.75
C ALA A 456 11.90 -4.48 1.26
N HIS A 457 10.76 -3.86 0.98
CA HIS A 457 10.32 -3.58 -0.38
C HIS A 457 11.26 -2.60 -1.09
N LEU A 458 11.70 -1.53 -0.42
CA LEU A 458 12.67 -0.57 -0.99
C LEU A 458 14.00 -1.24 -1.35
N ILE A 459 14.51 -2.11 -0.47
CA ILE A 459 15.74 -2.89 -0.76
C ILE A 459 15.54 -3.78 -1.99
N GLU A 460 14.41 -4.48 -2.07
CA GLU A 460 14.08 -5.34 -3.21
C GLU A 460 14.02 -4.55 -4.54
N GLN A 461 13.45 -3.34 -4.50
CA GLN A 461 13.42 -2.44 -5.65
C GLN A 461 14.82 -2.01 -6.08
N GLU A 462 15.67 -1.60 -5.14
CA GLU A 462 17.05 -1.19 -5.46
C GLU A 462 17.87 -2.34 -6.07
N GLU A 463 17.75 -3.54 -5.52
CA GLU A 463 18.43 -4.73 -6.05
C GLU A 463 17.94 -5.07 -7.47
N ASN A 464 16.64 -4.97 -7.71
CA ASN A 464 16.07 -5.21 -9.04
C ASN A 464 16.54 -4.16 -10.06
N LYS A 465 16.67 -2.88 -9.66
CA LYS A 465 17.25 -1.83 -10.50
C LYS A 465 18.71 -2.14 -10.86
N LYS A 466 19.53 -2.51 -9.88
CA LYS A 466 20.94 -2.89 -10.11
C LYS A 466 21.08 -4.07 -11.06
N ARG A 467 20.23 -5.10 -10.92
CA ARG A 467 20.20 -6.27 -11.82
C ARG A 467 19.85 -5.90 -13.26
N LYS A 468 18.88 -4.99 -13.46
CA LYS A 468 18.50 -4.50 -14.80
C LYS A 468 19.65 -3.70 -15.44
N MET A 469 20.24 -2.75 -14.71
CA MET A 469 21.38 -1.96 -15.20
C MET A 469 22.58 -2.84 -15.57
N GLY A 470 22.92 -3.86 -14.77
CA GLY A 470 23.99 -4.81 -15.08
C GLY A 470 23.72 -5.67 -16.31
N ASN A 471 22.45 -5.97 -16.62
CA ASN A 471 22.07 -6.67 -17.85
C ASN A 471 22.15 -5.75 -19.08
N ASP A 472 21.80 -4.48 -18.96
CA ASP A 472 21.85 -3.52 -20.07
C ASP A 472 23.31 -3.19 -20.46
N GLU A 473 24.25 -3.15 -19.51
CA GLU A 473 25.69 -3.02 -19.80
C GLU A 473 26.26 -4.23 -20.58
N VAL A 474 25.74 -5.42 -20.36
CA VAL A 474 26.14 -6.63 -21.11
C VAL A 474 25.60 -6.61 -22.54
N PHE A 475 24.41 -6.02 -22.79
CA PHE A 475 23.86 -5.87 -24.13
C PHE A 475 24.46 -4.70 -24.93
N ALA A 476 25.09 -3.72 -24.26
CA ALA A 476 25.78 -2.62 -24.94
C ALA A 476 27.20 -2.97 -25.44
N LEU A 477 27.67 -4.18 -25.17
CA LEU A 477 28.99 -4.69 -25.59
C LEU A 477 28.93 -5.73 -26.72
N TRP A 478 27.78 -5.89 -27.38
CA TRP A 478 27.53 -6.70 -28.60
C TRP A 478 26.93 -5.80 -29.72
#